data_23445810e5867ed2699df5eec6c5b28c
#
_entry.id   23445810e5867ed2699df5eec6c5b28c
#
_cell.length_a   1.000
_cell.length_b   1.000
_cell.length_c   1.000
_cell.angle_alpha   90.00
_cell.angle_beta   90.00
_cell.angle_gamma   90.00
#
_symmetry.space_group_name_H-M   'P 1'
#
loop_
_entity.id
_entity.type
_entity.pdbx_description
1 polymer ?
#
loop_
_entity_poly.entity_id
_entity_poly.type
_entity_poly.pdbx_seq_one_letter_code
_entity_poly.pdbx_strand_id
1 'polypeptide(L)'
;MGTTLTTRLSSNGCDISLREFKKILRQVQREIYPTWSVDELLLHPDEAKHFCEMVRRQYGLHGLPDDLVLRCHLSNRKNPVARL
;
A
#
# COMPACT_ATOMS: atom_id res chain seq x y z
N MET A 1 -17.63 11.83 10.00
CA MET A 1 -16.66 10.76 9.95
C MET A 1 -16.32 10.40 8.52
N GLY A 2 -15.10 10.44 8.19
CA GLY A 2 -14.70 10.16 6.82
C GLY A 2 -14.76 8.68 6.48
N THR A 3 -14.58 8.40 5.21
CA THR A 3 -14.51 7.04 4.71
C THR A 3 -13.24 6.38 5.19
N THR A 4 -13.36 5.21 5.76
CA THR A 4 -12.18 4.49 6.22
C THR A 4 -11.47 3.84 5.03
N LEU A 5 -10.22 3.46 5.23
CA LEU A 5 -9.47 2.77 4.18
C LEU A 5 -10.13 1.45 3.82
N THR A 6 -10.67 0.74 4.82
CA THR A 6 -11.38 -0.51 4.58
C THR A 6 -12.56 -0.30 3.65
N THR A 7 -13.34 0.74 3.90
CA THR A 7 -14.49 1.05 3.06
C THR A 7 -14.04 1.41 1.65
N ARG A 8 -12.97 2.17 1.52
CA ARG A 8 -12.46 2.55 0.21
C ARG A 8 -11.96 1.34 -0.58
N LEU A 9 -11.33 0.39 0.09
CA LEU A 9 -10.89 -0.83 -0.57
C LEU A 9 -12.08 -1.59 -1.12
N SER A 10 -13.12 -1.78 -0.32
CA SER A 10 -14.34 -2.45 -0.76
C SER A 10 -14.98 -1.73 -1.94
N SER A 11 -15.07 -0.41 -1.86
CA SER A 11 -15.69 0.38 -2.91
C SER A 11 -14.95 0.26 -4.23
N ASN A 12 -13.67 -0.08 -4.18
CA ASN A 12 -12.85 -0.21 -5.38
C ASN A 12 -12.65 -1.66 -5.79
N GLY A 13 -13.49 -2.55 -5.28
CA GLY A 13 -13.49 -3.94 -5.70
C GLY A 13 -12.45 -4.81 -5.05
N CYS A 14 -11.87 -4.35 -3.96
CA CYS A 14 -10.86 -5.12 -3.24
C CYS A 14 -11.52 -5.81 -2.05
N ASP A 15 -11.61 -7.14 -2.11
CA ASP A 15 -12.24 -7.92 -1.06
C ASP A 15 -11.28 -8.31 0.06
N ILE A 16 -10.03 -7.92 -0.06
CA ILE A 16 -9.02 -8.25 0.93
C ILE A 16 -9.16 -7.28 2.11
N SER A 17 -9.02 -7.79 3.33
CA SER A 17 -9.07 -6.92 4.50
C SER A 17 -7.90 -5.94 4.48
N LEU A 18 -8.06 -4.83 5.20
CA LEU A 18 -6.99 -3.84 5.26
C LEU A 18 -5.71 -4.44 5.82
N ARG A 19 -5.84 -5.29 6.83
CA ARG A 19 -4.67 -5.94 7.43
C ARG A 19 -3.91 -6.77 6.40
N GLU A 20 -4.64 -7.58 5.63
CA GLU A 20 -4.03 -8.41 4.61
C GLU A 20 -3.42 -7.55 3.51
N PHE A 21 -4.12 -6.52 3.11
CA PHE A 21 -3.62 -5.63 2.07
C PHE A 21 -2.32 -4.96 2.50
N LYS A 22 -2.25 -4.53 3.75
CA LYS A 22 -1.02 -3.90 4.26
C LYS A 22 0.14 -4.90 4.26
N LYS A 23 -0.12 -6.16 4.57
CA LYS A 23 0.91 -7.19 4.51
C LYS A 23 1.41 -7.38 3.08
N ILE A 24 0.48 -7.40 2.12
CA ILE A 24 0.84 -7.50 0.71
C ILE A 24 1.75 -6.35 0.31
N LEU A 25 1.40 -5.14 0.71
CA LEU A 25 2.19 -3.97 0.36
C LEU A 25 3.61 -4.06 0.90
N ARG A 26 3.75 -4.49 2.15
CA ARG A 26 5.08 -4.65 2.74
C ARG A 26 5.88 -5.71 2.02
N GLN A 27 5.23 -6.79 1.64
CA GLN A 27 5.91 -7.87 0.94
C GLN A 27 6.39 -7.43 -0.43
N VAL A 28 5.55 -6.74 -1.19
CA VAL A 28 5.92 -6.25 -2.52
C VAL A 28 7.09 -5.29 -2.42
N GLN A 29 7.06 -4.37 -1.45
CA GLN A 29 8.17 -3.44 -1.31
C GLN A 29 9.46 -4.18 -0.98
N ARG A 30 9.39 -5.17 -0.11
CA ARG A 30 10.58 -5.94 0.24
C ARG A 30 11.18 -6.65 -0.96
N GLU A 31 10.32 -7.09 -1.88
CA GLU A 31 10.77 -7.79 -3.07
C GLU A 31 11.41 -6.85 -4.09
N ILE A 32 10.85 -5.65 -4.24
CA ILE A 32 11.31 -4.72 -5.27
C ILE A 32 12.34 -3.74 -4.74
N TYR A 33 12.12 -3.24 -3.53
CA TYR A 33 12.98 -2.23 -2.92
C TYR A 33 13.38 -2.67 -1.52
N PRO A 34 14.20 -3.72 -1.41
CA PRO A 34 14.48 -4.33 -0.10
C PRO A 34 15.22 -3.42 0.87
N THR A 35 15.94 -2.42 0.38
CA THR A 35 16.69 -1.53 1.25
C THR A 35 15.99 -0.21 1.52
N TRP A 36 14.81 -0.01 0.95
CA TRP A 36 14.08 1.26 1.11
C TRP A 36 13.05 1.14 2.22
N SER A 37 12.86 2.24 2.94
CA SER A 37 11.74 2.35 3.87
C SER A 37 10.50 2.79 3.12
N VAL A 38 9.35 2.77 3.80
CA VAL A 38 8.12 3.29 3.22
C VAL A 38 8.30 4.77 2.85
N ASP A 39 8.92 5.54 3.75
CA ASP A 39 9.17 6.96 3.50
C ASP A 39 10.02 7.17 2.26
N GLU A 40 11.06 6.38 2.12
CA GLU A 40 11.95 6.48 0.98
C GLU A 40 11.18 6.26 -0.31
N LEU A 41 10.36 5.22 -0.35
CA LEU A 41 9.57 4.92 -1.54
C LEU A 41 8.63 6.07 -1.88
N LEU A 42 7.98 6.64 -0.87
CA LEU A 42 7.01 7.70 -1.11
C LEU A 42 7.64 9.01 -1.56
N LEU A 43 8.92 9.19 -1.29
CA LEU A 43 9.65 10.38 -1.74
C LEU A 43 10.07 10.30 -3.20
N HIS A 44 9.93 9.15 -3.82
CA HIS A 44 10.31 8.95 -5.22
C HIS A 44 9.06 8.66 -6.04
N PRO A 45 8.43 9.68 -6.64
CA PRO A 45 7.12 9.52 -7.30
C PRO A 45 7.09 8.45 -8.39
N ASP A 46 8.15 8.36 -9.20
CA ASP A 46 8.18 7.38 -10.27
C ASP A 46 8.24 5.96 -9.71
N GLU A 47 9.01 5.78 -8.66
CA GLU A 47 9.12 4.46 -8.03
C GLU A 47 7.84 4.11 -7.28
N ALA A 48 7.22 5.10 -6.66
CA ALA A 48 5.95 4.87 -5.98
C ALA A 48 4.88 4.43 -6.96
N LYS A 49 4.85 5.04 -8.13
CA LYS A 49 3.91 4.66 -9.17
C LYS A 49 4.17 3.24 -9.66
N HIS A 50 5.44 2.91 -9.87
CA HIS A 50 5.83 1.57 -10.27
C HIS A 50 5.41 0.54 -9.23
N PHE A 51 5.61 0.87 -7.97
CA PHE A 51 5.19 0.02 -6.85
C PHE A 51 3.69 -0.27 -6.91
N CYS A 52 2.88 0.78 -7.13
CA CYS A 52 1.43 0.61 -7.22
C CYS A 52 1.06 -0.30 -8.38
N GLU A 53 1.73 -0.12 -9.53
CA GLU A 53 1.45 -0.96 -10.69
C GLU A 53 1.79 -2.41 -10.42
N MET A 54 2.90 -2.66 -9.73
CA MET A 54 3.30 -4.02 -9.41
C MET A 54 2.30 -4.68 -8.47
N VAL A 55 1.83 -3.93 -7.47
CA VAL A 55 0.83 -4.46 -6.54
C VAL A 55 -0.43 -4.86 -7.30
N ARG A 56 -0.92 -3.95 -8.15
CA ARG A 56 -2.14 -4.22 -8.90
C ARG A 56 -1.97 -5.42 -9.82
N ARG A 57 -0.81 -5.52 -10.46
CA ARG A 57 -0.56 -6.57 -11.43
C ARG A 57 -0.41 -7.93 -10.75
N GLN A 58 0.33 -7.99 -9.66
CA GLN A 58 0.60 -9.24 -8.98
C GLN A 58 -0.64 -9.85 -8.35
N TYR A 59 -1.55 -9.01 -7.87
CA TYR A 59 -2.69 -9.48 -7.11
C TYR A 59 -4.02 -9.24 -7.82
N GLY A 60 -3.98 -8.82 -9.07
CA GLY A 60 -5.18 -8.63 -9.86
C GLY A 60 -6.09 -7.53 -9.37
N LEU A 61 -5.52 -6.50 -8.74
CA LEU A 61 -6.29 -5.44 -8.12
C LEU A 61 -6.34 -4.20 -9.01
N HIS A 62 -6.73 -4.39 -10.25
CA HIS A 62 -6.61 -3.36 -11.28
C HIS A 62 -7.48 -2.12 -11.05
N GLY A 63 -8.50 -2.23 -10.21
CA GLY A 63 -9.37 -1.09 -9.95
C GLY A 63 -8.88 -0.13 -8.89
N LEU A 64 -7.77 -0.41 -8.23
CA LEU A 64 -7.30 0.43 -7.13
C LEU A 64 -6.52 1.63 -7.64
N PRO A 65 -6.90 2.85 -7.22
CA PRO A 65 -6.12 4.04 -7.59
C PRO A 65 -4.82 4.11 -6.81
N ASP A 66 -3.84 4.81 -7.38
CA ASP A 66 -2.54 4.95 -6.75
C ASP A 66 -2.61 5.55 -5.36
N ASP A 67 -3.44 6.59 -5.20
CA ASP A 67 -3.49 7.27 -3.90
C ASP A 67 -3.99 6.35 -2.81
N LEU A 68 -4.91 5.46 -3.13
CA LEU A 68 -5.43 4.52 -2.14
C LEU A 68 -4.36 3.52 -1.73
N VAL A 69 -3.64 2.98 -2.72
CA VAL A 69 -2.54 2.06 -2.44
C VAL A 69 -1.49 2.72 -1.56
N LEU A 70 -1.10 3.95 -1.89
CA LEU A 70 -0.07 4.64 -1.15
C LEU A 70 -0.52 5.05 0.24
N ARG A 71 -1.80 5.41 0.43
CA ARG A 71 -2.31 5.71 1.75
C ARG A 71 -2.30 4.49 2.65
N CYS A 72 -2.68 3.35 2.10
CA CYS A 72 -2.62 2.12 2.87
C CYS A 72 -1.18 1.78 3.24
N HIS A 73 -0.25 1.97 2.31
CA HIS A 73 1.15 1.69 2.58
C HIS A 73 1.74 2.69 3.58
N LEU A 74 1.31 3.93 3.52
CA LEU A 74 1.76 4.93 4.45
C LEU A 74 1.42 4.54 5.89
N SER A 75 0.30 3.88 6.10
CA SER A 75 -0.06 3.46 7.45
C SER A 75 0.85 2.35 7.96
N ASN A 76 1.59 1.67 7.09
CA ASN A 76 2.58 0.69 7.52
C ASN A 76 3.74 1.34 8.26
N ARG A 77 4.07 2.56 7.89
CA ARG A 77 5.17 3.28 8.50
C ARG A 77 4.89 3.65 9.95
N LYS A 78 3.63 3.85 10.27
CA LYS A 78 3.21 4.23 11.61
C LYS A 78 3.11 3.07 12.56
N ASN A 79 3.18 1.94 11.99
CA ASN A 79 2.99 0.77 12.79
C ASN A 79 4.15 0.55 13.68
N PRO A 80 4.25 0.37 14.52
CA PRO A 80 5.04 0.05 15.39
C PRO A 80 5.71 0.83 16.07
N VAL A 81 5.87 0.99 16.00
CA VAL A 81 6.66 1.30 16.54
C VAL A 81 6.71 1.83 17.48
N ALA A 82 6.24 1.53 17.49
CA ALA A 82 6.28 1.87 18.20
C ALA A 82 6.62 2.31 19.12
N ARG A 83 6.62 2.38 19.03
CA ARG A 83 6.99 2.72 19.74
C ARG A 83 7.40 3.12 20.53
N LEU A 84 7.37 3.10 20.58
CA LEU A 84 7.79 3.45 21.29
C LEU A 84 7.96 3.77 21.70
#